data_b4ff535a63b0369ee1a23c7dd982c352
#
_entry.id   b4ff535a63b0369ee1a23c7dd982c352
#
_cell.length_a   1.000
_cell.length_b   1.000
_cell.length_c   1.000
_cell.angle_alpha   90.00
_cell.angle_beta   90.00
_cell.angle_gamma   90.00
#
_symmetry.space_group_name_H-M   'P 1'
#
loop_
_entity.id
_entity.type
_entity.pdbx_description
1 polymer ?
#
loop_
_entity_poly.entity_id
_entity_poly.type
_entity_poly.pdbx_seq_one_letter_code
_entity_poly.pdbx_strand_id
1 'polypeptide(L)'
;RQKGQLKLDSTVIEEFLPIFVRKCIIKEFGKCDVEVGSQTATFSSAYFASSLSSPTIGGGLSIKTKDQDFSMSRTLYLRSSYTPTFDAEKTVTVTTHLGYVMAELKTNLDKTMYQEASATAHDVKLAVTGAKYYLLCDFLDMTPISTATTDIDEILIVRKAKRISSNVRKEFSTFAGRQAHRAWYIDYLTNNPYSADIFKRFVEHFSDLRSFNFLC
;
A
#
# COMPACT_ATOMS: atom_id res chain seq x y z
N ARG A 1 14.99 -6.30 -13.97
CA ARG A 1 14.02 -7.31 -13.45
C ARG A 1 14.83 -8.38 -12.71
N GLN A 2 14.57 -8.62 -11.43
CA GLN A 2 15.22 -9.71 -10.70
C GLN A 2 14.75 -11.04 -11.30
N LYS A 3 15.70 -11.88 -11.71
CA LYS A 3 15.41 -13.22 -12.22
C LYS A 3 14.77 -14.05 -11.09
N GLY A 4 13.58 -14.61 -11.35
CA GLY A 4 12.94 -15.60 -10.47
C GLY A 4 11.85 -15.09 -9.55
N GLN A 5 11.40 -13.84 -9.63
CA GLN A 5 10.17 -13.40 -9.00
C GLN A 5 8.98 -13.73 -9.92
N LEU A 6 8.13 -14.63 -9.45
CA LEU A 6 6.79 -14.78 -10.01
C LEU A 6 5.97 -13.56 -9.56
N LYS A 7 5.97 -12.52 -10.39
CA LYS A 7 5.13 -11.32 -10.18
C LYS A 7 3.63 -11.65 -10.10
N LEU A 8 3.23 -12.83 -10.53
CA LEU A 8 1.83 -13.26 -10.56
C LEU A 8 1.18 -13.34 -9.18
N ASP A 9 1.92 -13.69 -8.14
CA ASP A 9 1.32 -13.89 -6.81
C ASP A 9 0.93 -12.54 -6.17
N SER A 10 1.81 -11.53 -6.19
CA SER A 10 1.51 -10.18 -5.68
C SER A 10 0.40 -9.50 -6.49
N THR A 11 0.43 -9.63 -7.82
CA THR A 11 -0.56 -9.03 -8.72
C THR A 11 -1.98 -9.51 -8.42
N VAL A 12 -2.16 -10.79 -8.06
CA VAL A 12 -3.49 -11.32 -7.71
C VAL A 12 -4.06 -10.62 -6.47
N ILE A 13 -3.26 -10.40 -5.44
CA ILE A 13 -3.72 -9.69 -4.23
C ILE A 13 -3.91 -8.20 -4.53
N GLU A 14 -3.03 -7.58 -5.29
CA GLU A 14 -3.15 -6.17 -5.71
C GLU A 14 -4.47 -5.89 -6.45
N GLU A 15 -4.91 -6.79 -7.32
CA GLU A 15 -6.19 -6.67 -8.02
C GLU A 15 -7.38 -7.06 -7.13
N PHE A 16 -7.20 -8.07 -6.28
CA PHE A 16 -8.25 -8.58 -5.41
C PHE A 16 -8.64 -7.60 -4.30
N LEU A 17 -7.66 -6.99 -3.62
CA LEU A 17 -7.93 -6.14 -2.45
C LEU A 17 -8.88 -4.97 -2.74
N PRO A 18 -8.73 -4.19 -3.82
CA PRO A 18 -9.69 -3.12 -4.13
C PRO A 18 -11.11 -3.63 -4.35
N ILE A 19 -11.26 -4.79 -5.00
CA ILE A 19 -12.57 -5.41 -5.23
C ILE A 19 -13.17 -5.91 -3.91
N PHE A 20 -12.37 -6.57 -3.10
CA PHE A 20 -12.75 -7.09 -1.79
C PHE A 20 -13.21 -5.97 -0.87
N VAL A 21 -12.42 -4.92 -0.73
CA VAL A 21 -12.75 -3.76 0.10
C VAL A 21 -14.02 -3.06 -0.38
N ARG A 22 -14.15 -2.83 -1.69
CA ARG A 22 -15.37 -2.23 -2.25
C ARG A 22 -16.62 -3.07 -1.99
N LYS A 23 -16.53 -4.40 -2.08
CA LYS A 23 -17.68 -5.29 -1.88
C LYS A 23 -18.02 -5.53 -0.42
N CYS A 24 -17.03 -5.65 0.44
CA CYS A 24 -17.22 -6.07 1.83
C CYS A 24 -17.28 -4.90 2.82
N ILE A 25 -16.66 -3.75 2.48
CA ILE A 25 -16.44 -2.66 3.42
C ILE A 25 -17.18 -1.39 3.00
N ILE A 26 -17.05 -0.97 1.75
CA ILE A 26 -17.54 0.34 1.28
C ILE A 26 -19.05 0.44 1.18
N LYS A 27 -19.80 -0.65 1.18
CA LYS A 27 -21.28 -0.56 1.28
C LYS A 27 -21.73 0.25 2.48
N GLU A 28 -20.92 0.34 3.51
CA GLU A 28 -21.17 1.10 4.72
C GLU A 28 -20.53 2.50 4.71
N PHE A 29 -19.48 2.71 3.90
CA PHE A 29 -18.84 4.01 3.66
C PHE A 29 -19.42 4.75 2.45
N GLY A 30 -20.49 4.25 1.84
CA GLY A 30 -21.00 4.62 0.51
C GLY A 30 -21.49 6.05 0.31
N LYS A 31 -21.16 6.98 1.22
CA LYS A 31 -21.39 8.42 1.07
C LYS A 31 -20.09 9.23 1.12
N CYS A 32 -18.95 8.60 1.36
CA CYS A 32 -17.68 9.30 1.46
C CYS A 32 -16.93 9.25 0.15
N ASP A 33 -16.32 10.37 -0.21
CA ASP A 33 -15.45 10.55 -1.38
C ASP A 33 -14.10 9.84 -1.15
N VAL A 34 -14.14 8.51 -0.96
CA VAL A 34 -12.98 7.67 -0.73
C VAL A 34 -12.64 6.91 -1.99
N GLU A 35 -11.45 7.13 -2.49
CA GLU A 35 -10.87 6.38 -3.58
C GLU A 35 -10.22 5.10 -3.05
N VAL A 36 -10.53 3.96 -3.66
CA VAL A 36 -9.91 2.67 -3.35
C VAL A 36 -9.19 2.18 -4.58
N GLY A 37 -7.90 1.98 -4.47
CA GLY A 37 -7.09 1.59 -5.61
C GLY A 37 -5.81 0.86 -5.23
N SER A 38 -5.18 0.32 -6.27
CA SER A 38 -3.80 -0.14 -6.27
C SER A 38 -2.91 0.93 -6.88
N GLN A 39 -1.60 0.90 -6.58
CA GLN A 39 -0.57 1.77 -7.16
C GLN A 39 -0.86 3.28 -6.93
N THR A 40 -1.35 3.64 -5.76
CA THR A 40 -1.63 5.04 -5.42
C THR A 40 -0.42 5.72 -4.78
N ALA A 41 -0.01 6.84 -5.35
CA ALA A 41 1.02 7.71 -4.79
C ALA A 41 0.44 8.56 -3.64
N THR A 42 0.58 8.10 -2.39
CA THR A 42 0.07 8.79 -1.21
C THR A 42 1.02 9.86 -0.70
N PHE A 43 0.47 10.94 -0.17
CA PHE A 43 1.22 12.03 0.42
C PHE A 43 2.09 11.57 1.59
N SER A 44 3.35 12.00 1.61
CA SER A 44 4.25 11.77 2.75
C SER A 44 4.81 13.06 3.32
N SER A 45 5.09 14.07 2.49
CA SER A 45 5.52 15.40 2.98
C SER A 45 5.35 16.48 1.92
N ALA A 46 5.40 17.73 2.36
CA ALA A 46 5.51 18.89 1.49
C ALA A 46 6.83 19.64 1.77
N TYR A 47 7.38 20.26 0.76
CA TYR A 47 8.57 21.11 0.88
C TYR A 47 8.52 22.27 -0.10
N PHE A 48 9.36 23.26 0.13
CA PHE A 48 9.43 24.46 -0.70
C PHE A 48 10.80 24.56 -1.38
N ALA A 49 10.79 24.61 -2.71
CA ALA A 49 11.99 24.73 -3.54
C ALA A 49 12.24 26.19 -3.92
N SER A 50 12.51 27.04 -2.93
CA SER A 50 12.73 28.48 -3.10
C SER A 50 13.88 28.95 -2.24
N SER A 51 14.58 29.99 -2.67
CA SER A 51 15.62 30.68 -1.88
C SER A 51 15.48 32.20 -2.01
N LEU A 52 16.12 32.96 -1.11
CA LEU A 52 16.13 34.43 -1.20
C LEU A 52 16.79 34.94 -2.46
N SER A 53 17.79 34.25 -2.99
CA SER A 53 18.50 34.59 -4.24
C SER A 53 17.77 34.15 -5.50
N SER A 54 16.84 33.18 -5.38
CA SER A 54 16.06 32.63 -6.49
C SER A 54 14.64 32.29 -6.00
N PRO A 55 13.80 33.32 -5.76
CA PRO A 55 12.44 33.12 -5.32
C PRO A 55 11.60 32.49 -6.43
N THR A 56 10.83 31.47 -6.09
CA THR A 56 9.92 30.77 -7.00
C THR A 56 8.47 31.09 -6.65
N ILE A 57 7.58 31.03 -7.64
CA ILE A 57 6.14 31.26 -7.46
C ILE A 57 5.62 30.32 -6.37
N GLY A 58 4.82 30.86 -5.43
CA GLY A 58 4.26 30.08 -4.32
C GLY A 58 5.30 29.34 -3.46
N GLY A 59 6.56 29.86 -3.39
CA GLY A 59 7.65 29.21 -2.71
C GLY A 59 8.13 27.91 -3.38
N GLY A 60 7.66 27.60 -4.58
CA GLY A 60 7.97 26.35 -5.25
C GLY A 60 7.43 25.13 -4.49
N LEU A 61 6.18 25.23 -3.98
CA LEU A 61 5.53 24.11 -3.28
C LEU A 61 5.65 22.83 -4.09
N SER A 62 6.22 21.82 -3.48
CA SER A 62 6.41 20.47 -4.02
C SER A 62 6.00 19.44 -2.99
N ILE A 63 5.57 18.29 -3.46
CA ILE A 63 5.16 17.17 -2.59
C ILE A 63 6.06 15.96 -2.80
N LYS A 64 6.26 15.23 -1.72
CA LYS A 64 6.80 13.88 -1.71
C LYS A 64 5.65 12.90 -1.55
N THR A 65 5.68 11.82 -2.30
CA THR A 65 4.71 10.73 -2.22
C THR A 65 5.40 9.40 -2.01
N LYS A 66 4.64 8.43 -1.54
CA LYS A 66 5.01 7.02 -1.46
C LYS A 66 4.00 6.20 -2.23
N ASP A 67 4.48 5.38 -3.16
CA ASP A 67 3.62 4.46 -3.90
C ASP A 67 3.17 3.34 -2.97
N GLN A 68 1.86 3.05 -2.99
CA GLN A 68 1.24 2.02 -2.19
C GLN A 68 0.66 0.94 -3.09
N ASP A 69 0.90 -0.34 -2.77
CA ASP A 69 0.30 -1.45 -3.51
C ASP A 69 -1.24 -1.48 -3.34
N PHE A 70 -1.74 -1.00 -2.21
CA PHE A 70 -3.15 -0.77 -1.94
C PHE A 70 -3.35 0.48 -1.08
N SER A 71 -4.37 1.29 -1.40
CA SER A 71 -4.77 2.41 -0.56
C SER A 71 -6.28 2.68 -0.56
N MET A 72 -6.75 3.20 0.56
CA MET A 72 -7.98 3.98 0.67
C MET A 72 -7.57 5.43 0.94
N SER A 73 -7.87 6.31 0.03
CA SER A 73 -7.36 7.68 0.03
C SER A 73 -8.43 8.68 -0.39
N ARG A 74 -8.15 9.96 -0.17
CA ARG A 74 -8.91 11.08 -0.75
C ARG A 74 -7.98 12.02 -1.46
N THR A 75 -8.42 12.51 -2.60
CA THR A 75 -7.70 13.57 -3.33
C THR A 75 -7.70 14.85 -2.52
N LEU A 76 -6.53 15.46 -2.40
CA LEU A 76 -6.31 16.75 -1.73
C LEU A 76 -5.63 17.74 -2.71
N TYR A 77 -6.11 18.96 -2.70
CA TYR A 77 -5.53 20.08 -3.43
C TYR A 77 -4.86 21.04 -2.45
N LEU A 78 -3.56 21.30 -2.67
CA LEU A 78 -2.77 22.24 -1.88
C LEU A 78 -2.45 23.46 -2.74
N ARG A 79 -2.59 24.66 -2.17
CA ARG A 79 -2.23 25.92 -2.83
C ARG A 79 -1.24 26.70 -1.99
N SER A 80 -0.27 27.33 -2.64
CA SER A 80 0.73 28.17 -1.99
C SER A 80 0.97 29.45 -2.77
N SER A 81 0.97 30.57 -2.06
CA SER A 81 1.23 31.91 -2.63
C SER A 81 1.90 32.80 -1.59
N TYR A 82 2.70 33.77 -2.04
CA TYR A 82 3.22 34.83 -1.19
C TYR A 82 2.20 35.96 -0.93
N THR A 83 1.03 35.94 -1.60
CA THR A 83 -0.04 36.89 -1.41
C THR A 83 -1.30 36.21 -0.89
N PRO A 84 -2.04 36.81 0.06
CA PRO A 84 -3.23 36.20 0.65
C PRO A 84 -4.41 36.08 -0.33
N THR A 85 -4.36 36.75 -1.45
CA THR A 85 -5.38 36.72 -2.51
C THR A 85 -5.33 35.49 -3.37
N PHE A 86 -4.20 34.74 -3.36
CA PHE A 86 -4.00 33.55 -4.18
C PHE A 86 -4.26 33.80 -5.68
N ASP A 87 -3.75 34.95 -6.20
CA ASP A 87 -3.84 35.27 -7.62
C ASP A 87 -3.25 34.13 -8.47
N ALA A 88 -3.92 33.78 -9.55
CA ALA A 88 -3.59 32.57 -10.32
C ALA A 88 -2.14 32.51 -10.80
N GLU A 89 -1.62 33.64 -11.28
CA GLU A 89 -0.24 33.82 -11.77
C GLU A 89 0.84 33.79 -10.67
N LYS A 90 0.46 33.92 -9.40
CA LYS A 90 1.36 33.90 -8.23
C LYS A 90 1.18 32.70 -7.33
N THR A 91 0.34 31.74 -7.73
CA THR A 91 -0.06 30.61 -6.93
C THR A 91 0.39 29.30 -7.58
N VAL A 92 1.04 28.46 -6.80
CA VAL A 92 1.27 27.05 -7.15
C VAL A 92 0.11 26.21 -6.59
N THR A 93 -0.45 25.34 -7.42
CA THR A 93 -1.44 24.34 -7.01
C THR A 93 -0.88 22.95 -7.30
N VAL A 94 -0.89 22.08 -6.30
CA VAL A 94 -0.48 20.68 -6.42
C VAL A 94 -1.59 19.77 -5.94
N THR A 95 -1.70 18.60 -6.56
CA THR A 95 -2.68 17.57 -6.21
C THR A 95 -1.98 16.38 -5.63
N THR A 96 -2.55 15.78 -4.59
CA THR A 96 -2.03 14.57 -3.94
C THR A 96 -3.17 13.72 -3.39
N HIS A 97 -2.84 12.54 -2.83
CA HIS A 97 -3.81 11.66 -2.18
C HIS A 97 -3.43 11.48 -0.71
N LEU A 98 -4.33 11.80 0.21
CA LEU A 98 -4.17 11.45 1.62
C LEU A 98 -4.56 9.99 1.83
N GLY A 99 -3.59 9.14 2.18
CA GLY A 99 -3.81 7.73 2.49
C GLY A 99 -4.30 7.56 3.92
N TYR A 100 -5.51 7.01 4.09
CA TYR A 100 -6.07 6.70 5.40
C TYR A 100 -5.87 5.23 5.78
N VAL A 101 -5.93 4.34 4.81
CA VAL A 101 -5.58 2.93 4.96
C VAL A 101 -4.66 2.56 3.81
N MET A 102 -3.52 2.02 4.12
CA MET A 102 -2.52 1.62 3.13
C MET A 102 -2.05 0.21 3.43
N ALA A 103 -1.70 -0.50 2.38
CA ALA A 103 -1.06 -1.80 2.52
C ALA A 103 0.03 -1.99 1.48
N GLU A 104 1.12 -2.56 1.93
CA GLU A 104 2.20 -3.07 1.08
C GLU A 104 2.07 -4.57 0.93
N LEU A 105 2.22 -5.06 -0.29
CA LEU A 105 2.04 -6.47 -0.64
C LEU A 105 3.39 -7.10 -0.99
N LYS A 106 3.71 -8.17 -0.29
CA LYS A 106 4.95 -8.94 -0.53
C LYS A 106 4.63 -10.41 -0.73
N THR A 107 5.16 -11.02 -1.78
CA THR A 107 5.11 -12.49 -1.93
C THR A 107 5.88 -13.18 -0.79
N ASN A 108 6.95 -12.54 -0.34
CA ASN A 108 7.80 -13.06 0.72
C ASN A 108 8.27 -11.92 1.60
N LEU A 109 8.23 -12.10 2.90
CA LEU A 109 8.68 -11.11 3.86
C LEU A 109 9.99 -11.56 4.50
N ASP A 110 11.07 -10.88 4.18
CA ASP A 110 12.36 -10.97 4.86
C ASP A 110 12.64 -9.70 5.68
N LYS A 111 13.77 -9.71 6.41
CA LYS A 111 14.13 -8.61 7.30
C LYS A 111 14.32 -7.27 6.56
N THR A 112 14.89 -7.29 5.36
CA THR A 112 15.12 -6.07 4.57
C THR A 112 13.81 -5.47 4.11
N MET A 113 12.91 -6.30 3.56
CA MET A 113 11.57 -5.87 3.13
C MET A 113 10.74 -5.34 4.30
N TYR A 114 10.86 -5.95 5.49
CA TYR A 114 10.22 -5.44 6.70
C TYR A 114 10.74 -4.05 7.09
N GLN A 115 12.05 -3.83 7.04
CA GLN A 115 12.66 -2.53 7.36
C GLN A 115 12.23 -1.44 6.36
N GLU A 116 12.18 -1.76 5.06
CA GLU A 116 11.70 -0.85 4.02
C GLU A 116 10.23 -0.48 4.23
N ALA A 117 9.37 -1.46 4.50
CA ALA A 117 7.96 -1.23 4.80
C ALA A 117 7.78 -0.41 6.09
N SER A 118 8.60 -0.64 7.11
CA SER A 118 8.57 0.15 8.36
C SER A 118 8.92 1.62 8.12
N ALA A 119 9.92 1.90 7.29
CA ALA A 119 10.27 3.28 6.93
C ALA A 119 9.14 3.95 6.11
N THR A 120 8.52 3.23 5.20
CA THR A 120 7.37 3.74 4.43
C THR A 120 6.18 4.01 5.34
N ALA A 121 5.85 3.08 6.25
CA ALA A 121 4.78 3.25 7.25
C ALA A 121 5.00 4.51 8.09
N HIS A 122 6.22 4.72 8.57
CA HIS A 122 6.60 5.91 9.34
C HIS A 122 6.33 7.18 8.55
N ASP A 123 6.86 7.30 7.33
CA ASP A 123 6.71 8.49 6.50
C ASP A 123 5.24 8.86 6.26
N VAL A 124 4.39 7.88 5.92
CA VAL A 124 2.98 8.15 5.59
C VAL A 124 2.11 8.38 6.83
N LYS A 125 2.40 7.73 7.95
CA LYS A 125 1.65 7.94 9.21
C LYS A 125 2.03 9.24 9.91
N LEU A 126 3.26 9.73 9.75
CA LEU A 126 3.63 11.10 10.16
C LEU A 126 2.85 12.15 9.37
N ALA A 127 2.60 11.89 8.09
CA ALA A 127 1.89 12.82 7.21
C ALA A 127 0.38 12.87 7.47
N VAL A 128 -0.23 11.74 7.88
CA VAL A 128 -1.67 11.62 8.09
C VAL A 128 -1.94 10.96 9.45
N THR A 129 -2.29 11.78 10.43
CA THR A 129 -2.61 11.30 11.79
C THR A 129 -3.78 10.32 11.76
N GLY A 130 -3.61 9.17 12.37
CA GLY A 130 -4.62 8.11 12.41
C GLY A 130 -4.65 7.21 11.18
N ALA A 131 -3.79 7.44 10.19
CA ALA A 131 -3.62 6.50 9.07
C ALA A 131 -3.23 5.11 9.57
N LYS A 132 -3.70 4.08 8.84
CA LYS A 132 -3.40 2.67 9.10
C LYS A 132 -2.50 2.11 8.01
N TYR A 133 -1.50 1.35 8.42
CA TYR A 133 -0.54 0.74 7.50
C TYR A 133 -0.39 -0.75 7.77
N TYR A 134 -0.69 -1.57 6.77
CA TYR A 134 -0.65 -3.02 6.85
C TYR A 134 0.40 -3.59 5.91
N LEU A 135 1.02 -4.69 6.33
CA LEU A 135 1.93 -5.44 5.50
C LEU A 135 1.33 -6.83 5.24
N LEU A 136 0.88 -7.08 4.01
CA LEU A 136 0.32 -8.36 3.60
C LEU A 136 1.40 -9.16 2.88
N CYS A 137 1.61 -10.40 3.29
CA CYS A 137 2.57 -11.28 2.62
C CYS A 137 2.06 -12.71 2.49
N ASP A 138 2.45 -13.37 1.38
CA ASP A 138 2.13 -14.79 1.19
C ASP A 138 2.92 -15.65 2.17
N PHE A 139 4.22 -15.38 2.31
CA PHE A 139 5.14 -16.21 3.09
C PHE A 139 6.01 -15.35 4.01
N LEU A 140 6.32 -15.89 5.18
CA LEU A 140 7.30 -15.33 6.11
C LEU A 140 8.64 -16.07 5.96
N ASP A 141 9.71 -15.34 5.64
CA ASP A 141 11.07 -15.85 5.45
C ASP A 141 12.06 -15.22 6.45
N MET A 142 11.56 -14.99 7.65
CA MET A 142 12.35 -14.48 8.78
C MET A 142 11.72 -14.95 10.10
N THR A 143 12.44 -14.81 11.20
CA THR A 143 11.85 -14.99 12.54
C THR A 143 10.77 -13.92 12.76
N PRO A 144 9.58 -14.29 13.25
CA PRO A 144 8.54 -13.34 13.58
C PRO A 144 9.04 -12.24 14.51
N ILE A 145 8.76 -10.99 14.16
CA ILE A 145 9.11 -9.80 14.97
C ILE A 145 7.83 -9.06 15.36
N SER A 146 7.88 -8.39 16.50
CA SER A 146 6.81 -7.51 16.94
C SER A 146 6.77 -6.23 16.09
N THR A 147 5.59 -5.77 15.71
CA THR A 147 5.37 -4.47 15.07
C THR A 147 5.36 -3.30 16.07
N ALA A 148 5.34 -3.58 17.38
CA ALA A 148 5.18 -2.58 18.44
C ALA A 148 6.22 -1.44 18.43
N THR A 149 7.37 -1.65 17.79
CA THR A 149 8.44 -0.65 17.65
C THR A 149 8.42 0.05 16.29
N THR A 150 7.39 -0.15 15.49
CA THR A 150 7.24 0.43 14.14
C THR A 150 5.86 1.05 13.99
N ASP A 151 5.67 1.75 12.87
CA ASP A 151 4.37 2.31 12.50
C ASP A 151 3.50 1.35 11.69
N ILE A 152 3.93 0.09 11.50
CA ILE A 152 3.10 -0.96 10.91
C ILE A 152 2.05 -1.40 11.95
N ASP A 153 0.77 -1.26 11.61
CA ASP A 153 -0.32 -1.68 12.49
C ASP A 153 -0.39 -3.21 12.62
N GLU A 154 -0.21 -3.93 11.51
CA GLU A 154 -0.16 -5.40 11.54
C GLU A 154 0.54 -6.00 10.31
N ILE A 155 1.13 -7.20 10.52
CA ILE A 155 1.64 -8.07 9.45
C ILE A 155 0.64 -9.22 9.27
N LEU A 156 0.05 -9.31 8.08
CA LEU A 156 -0.97 -10.28 7.71
C LEU A 156 -0.35 -11.33 6.76
N ILE A 157 -0.11 -12.53 7.28
CA ILE A 157 0.43 -13.64 6.50
C ILE A 157 -0.74 -14.43 5.91
N VAL A 158 -1.02 -14.22 4.63
CA VAL A 158 -2.25 -14.72 3.99
C VAL A 158 -2.19 -16.21 3.63
N ARG A 159 -1.02 -16.86 3.67
CA ARG A 159 -0.85 -18.25 3.31
C ARG A 159 -0.06 -19.02 4.39
N LYS A 160 -0.64 -20.08 4.94
CA LYS A 160 0.00 -20.98 5.93
C LYS A 160 0.86 -22.05 5.23
N ALA A 161 1.88 -21.62 4.49
CA ALA A 161 2.77 -22.53 3.76
C ALA A 161 4.20 -22.00 3.78
N LYS A 162 5.14 -22.90 3.50
CA LYS A 162 6.52 -22.47 3.19
C LYS A 162 6.58 -21.98 1.75
N ARG A 163 7.37 -20.94 1.53
CA ARG A 163 7.67 -20.47 0.19
C ARG A 163 8.22 -21.60 -0.68
N ILE A 164 7.75 -21.69 -1.92
CA ILE A 164 8.28 -22.63 -2.92
C ILE A 164 9.80 -22.40 -3.05
N SER A 165 10.57 -23.48 -3.04
CA SER A 165 12.04 -23.40 -3.12
C SER A 165 12.52 -22.72 -4.40
N SER A 166 13.70 -22.10 -4.35
CA SER A 166 14.29 -21.39 -5.50
C SER A 166 14.48 -22.29 -6.73
N ASN A 167 14.81 -23.57 -6.51
CA ASN A 167 14.97 -24.54 -7.59
C ASN A 167 13.67 -24.76 -8.35
N VAL A 168 12.58 -24.98 -7.63
CA VAL A 168 11.25 -25.16 -8.23
C VAL A 168 10.77 -23.85 -8.89
N ARG A 169 10.97 -22.70 -8.27
CA ARG A 169 10.60 -21.40 -8.85
C ARG A 169 11.33 -21.10 -10.15
N LYS A 170 12.54 -21.60 -10.32
CA LYS A 170 13.32 -21.45 -11.55
C LYS A 170 12.63 -22.05 -12.77
N GLU A 171 11.93 -23.17 -12.57
CA GLU A 171 11.15 -23.83 -13.63
C GLU A 171 10.02 -22.94 -14.19
N PHE A 172 9.48 -22.04 -13.39
CA PHE A 172 8.42 -21.09 -13.80
C PHE A 172 8.96 -19.83 -14.47
N SER A 173 10.26 -19.66 -14.64
CA SER A 173 10.86 -18.44 -15.21
C SER A 173 10.56 -18.26 -16.71
N THR A 174 10.25 -19.33 -17.43
CA THR A 174 9.91 -19.33 -18.85
C THR A 174 8.43 -19.65 -19.09
N PHE A 175 7.91 -19.27 -20.26
CA PHE A 175 6.53 -19.62 -20.64
C PHE A 175 6.35 -21.15 -20.72
N ALA A 176 7.29 -21.85 -21.38
CA ALA A 176 7.26 -23.31 -21.51
C ALA A 176 7.28 -24.00 -20.15
N GLY A 177 8.13 -23.56 -19.22
CA GLY A 177 8.19 -24.08 -17.87
C GLY A 177 6.88 -23.87 -17.11
N ARG A 178 6.24 -22.69 -17.21
CA ARG A 178 4.93 -22.44 -16.63
C ARG A 178 3.83 -23.36 -17.19
N GLN A 179 3.85 -23.64 -18.47
CA GLN A 179 2.90 -24.59 -19.09
C GLN A 179 3.16 -26.02 -18.59
N ALA A 180 4.40 -26.48 -18.59
CA ALA A 180 4.76 -27.82 -18.14
C ALA A 180 4.41 -28.07 -16.67
N HIS A 181 4.58 -27.08 -15.80
CA HIS A 181 4.35 -27.22 -14.36
C HIS A 181 3.00 -26.65 -13.89
N ARG A 182 2.10 -26.30 -14.80
CA ARG A 182 0.80 -25.68 -14.51
C ARG A 182 -0.04 -26.53 -13.55
N ALA A 183 -0.16 -27.82 -13.81
CA ALA A 183 -0.97 -28.72 -12.98
C ALA A 183 -0.41 -28.81 -11.53
N TRP A 184 0.89 -28.94 -11.41
CA TRP A 184 1.56 -28.95 -10.10
C TRP A 184 1.32 -27.65 -9.34
N TYR A 185 1.38 -26.48 -10.02
CA TYR A 185 1.17 -25.20 -9.36
C TYR A 185 -0.29 -25.01 -8.93
N ILE A 186 -1.26 -25.46 -9.72
CA ILE A 186 -2.66 -25.44 -9.32
C ILE A 186 -2.89 -26.33 -8.10
N ASP A 187 -2.32 -27.53 -8.07
CA ASP A 187 -2.39 -28.42 -6.92
C ASP A 187 -1.76 -27.79 -5.66
N TYR A 188 -0.59 -27.18 -5.81
CA TYR A 188 0.04 -26.44 -4.72
C TYR A 188 -0.86 -25.32 -4.17
N LEU A 189 -1.49 -24.51 -5.04
CA LEU A 189 -2.41 -23.44 -4.62
C LEU A 189 -3.68 -24.00 -3.94
N THR A 190 -4.20 -25.10 -4.44
CA THR A 190 -5.38 -25.78 -3.88
C THR A 190 -5.10 -26.31 -2.47
N ASN A 191 -3.92 -26.88 -2.25
CA ASN A 191 -3.49 -27.40 -0.95
C ASN A 191 -2.99 -26.30 0.02
N ASN A 192 -2.68 -25.12 -0.51
CA ASN A 192 -2.22 -23.98 0.27
C ASN A 192 -3.03 -22.71 -0.08
N PRO A 193 -4.34 -22.69 0.17
CA PRO A 193 -5.18 -21.54 -0.15
C PRO A 193 -4.84 -20.32 0.70
N TYR A 194 -5.29 -19.16 0.28
CA TYR A 194 -5.30 -17.99 1.15
C TYR A 194 -6.24 -18.22 2.35
N SER A 195 -5.82 -17.75 3.51
CA SER A 195 -6.60 -17.89 4.75
C SER A 195 -7.74 -16.88 4.79
N ALA A 196 -8.97 -17.36 4.79
CA ALA A 196 -10.16 -16.52 4.96
C ALA A 196 -10.15 -15.78 6.31
N ASP A 197 -9.61 -16.38 7.37
CA ASP A 197 -9.52 -15.77 8.70
C ASP A 197 -8.62 -14.53 8.69
N ILE A 198 -7.55 -14.53 7.89
CA ILE A 198 -6.67 -13.36 7.75
C ILE A 198 -7.40 -12.21 7.04
N PHE A 199 -8.17 -12.50 5.99
CA PHE A 199 -8.99 -11.47 5.35
C PHE A 199 -10.12 -10.98 6.26
N LYS A 200 -10.73 -11.85 7.07
CA LYS A 200 -11.69 -11.46 8.10
C LYS A 200 -11.06 -10.50 9.10
N ARG A 201 -9.87 -10.85 9.62
CA ARG A 201 -9.10 -9.98 10.52
C ARG A 201 -8.77 -8.64 9.90
N PHE A 202 -8.38 -8.63 8.61
CA PHE A 202 -8.17 -7.38 7.88
C PHE A 202 -9.45 -6.52 7.83
N VAL A 203 -10.63 -7.13 7.61
CA VAL A 203 -11.92 -6.42 7.66
C VAL A 203 -12.24 -5.88 9.06
N GLU A 204 -11.90 -6.63 10.11
CA GLU A 204 -12.13 -6.20 11.51
C GLU A 204 -11.40 -4.90 11.82
N HIS A 205 -10.18 -4.71 11.30
CA HIS A 205 -9.45 -3.44 11.41
C HIS A 205 -10.18 -2.25 10.79
N PHE A 206 -10.99 -2.47 9.75
CA PHE A 206 -11.82 -1.39 9.19
C PHE A 206 -13.06 -1.11 10.05
N SER A 207 -13.52 -2.09 10.84
CA SER A 207 -14.64 -1.88 11.75
C SER A 207 -14.30 -0.87 12.84
N ASP A 208 -13.06 -0.85 13.29
CA ASP A 208 -12.56 0.14 14.25
C ASP A 208 -12.54 1.56 13.66
N LEU A 209 -12.40 1.69 12.35
CA LEU A 209 -12.48 2.97 11.64
C LEU A 209 -13.92 3.49 11.51
N ARG A 210 -14.94 2.62 11.68
CA ARG A 210 -16.37 3.02 11.66
C ARG A 210 -16.77 3.88 12.84
N SER A 211 -16.07 3.74 13.99
CA SER A 211 -16.34 4.57 15.17
C SER A 211 -15.94 6.03 14.98
N PHE A 212 -15.13 6.33 13.96
CA PHE A 212 -14.90 7.69 13.54
C PHE A 212 -16.07 8.11 12.63
N ASN A 213 -16.94 8.98 13.14
CA ASN A 213 -17.90 9.71 12.32
C ASN A 213 -17.10 10.45 11.25
N PHE A 214 -16.90 9.82 10.08
CA PHE A 214 -16.45 10.55 8.91
C PHE A 214 -17.54 11.60 8.64
N LEU A 215 -17.23 12.84 8.94
CA LEU A 215 -18.01 13.99 8.48
C LEU A 215 -17.91 13.98 6.96
N CYS A 216 -18.87 13.36 6.33
CA CYS A 216 -19.08 13.39 4.89
C CYS A 216 -19.83 14.65 4.51
#